data_d146786344d87a9e9dcff6ccd0c8ca64
#
_entry.id   d146786344d87a9e9dcff6ccd0c8ca64
#
_cell.length_a   1.000
_cell.length_b   1.000
_cell.length_c   1.000
_cell.angle_alpha   90.00
_cell.angle_beta   90.00
_cell.angle_gamma   90.00
#
_symmetry.space_group_name_H-M   'P 1'
#
loop_
_entity.id
_entity.type
_entity.pdbx_description
1 polymer ?
#
loop_
_entity_poly.entity_id
_entity_poly.type
_entity_poly.pdbx_seq_one_letter_code
_entity_poly.pdbx_strand_id
1 'polypeptide(L)'
;TFTDNLGNYGVWDNASILILQNKNVINLQGYGKRTFQNNKVIYTKGFRNKQEQQTGVGKIEIVHASNFFKPLLGINCTYAVNFYLDNAYFIQKCKITDKQKKVLSSISKKKE
;
A
#
# COMPACT_ATOMS: atom_id res chain seq x y z
N THR A 1 -0.80 3.58 -10.82
CA THR A 1 -1.17 2.16 -11.02
C THR A 1 -0.37 1.26 -10.08
N PHE A 2 -0.88 0.07 -9.87
CA PHE A 2 -0.16 -0.95 -9.11
C PHE A 2 -0.42 -2.33 -9.71
N THR A 3 0.50 -3.26 -9.42
CA THR A 3 0.34 -4.68 -9.67
C THR A 3 0.82 -5.46 -8.45
N ASP A 4 0.41 -6.71 -8.31
CA ASP A 4 0.95 -7.60 -7.31
C ASP A 4 1.41 -8.93 -7.95
N ASN A 5 2.08 -9.75 -7.17
CA ASN A 5 2.60 -11.03 -7.67
C ASN A 5 1.54 -12.14 -7.80
N LEU A 6 0.29 -11.83 -7.49
CA LEU A 6 -0.85 -12.75 -7.69
C LEU A 6 -1.64 -12.40 -8.96
N GLY A 7 -1.15 -11.45 -9.74
CA GLY A 7 -1.77 -11.03 -11.00
C GLY A 7 -2.80 -9.94 -10.88
N ASN A 8 -2.98 -9.36 -9.71
CA ASN A 8 -3.91 -8.25 -9.53
C ASN A 8 -3.30 -6.95 -10.02
N TYR A 9 -4.16 -6.02 -10.39
CA TYR A 9 -3.77 -4.69 -10.88
C TYR A 9 -4.87 -3.68 -10.61
N GLY A 10 -4.51 -2.41 -10.66
CA GLY A 10 -5.49 -1.37 -10.47
C GLY A 10 -4.87 0.02 -10.35
N VAL A 11 -5.61 0.92 -9.74
CA VAL A 11 -5.23 2.32 -9.56
C VAL A 11 -5.07 2.61 -8.07
N TRP A 12 -4.01 3.34 -7.74
CA TRP A 12 -3.72 3.76 -6.37
C TRP A 12 -3.69 5.28 -6.30
N ASP A 13 -4.65 5.83 -5.56
CA ASP A 13 -4.71 7.25 -5.24
C ASP A 13 -4.20 7.47 -3.82
N ASN A 14 -3.30 8.42 -3.63
CA ASN A 14 -2.64 8.63 -2.35
C ASN A 14 -2.55 10.13 -2.05
N ALA A 15 -2.78 10.47 -0.77
CA ALA A 15 -2.57 11.80 -0.23
C ALA A 15 -1.68 11.70 1.01
N SER A 16 -0.70 12.58 1.13
CA SER A 16 0.29 12.52 2.20
C SER A 16 0.40 13.84 2.94
N ILE A 17 0.71 13.75 4.23
CA ILE A 17 0.99 14.89 5.11
C ILE A 17 2.43 14.76 5.59
N LEU A 18 3.23 15.83 5.37
CA LEU A 18 4.58 15.93 5.87
C LEU A 18 4.58 16.80 7.12
N ILE A 19 5.23 16.32 8.17
CA ILE A 19 5.46 17.11 9.38
C ILE A 19 6.94 17.47 9.40
N LEU A 20 7.22 18.79 9.39
CA LEU A 20 8.56 19.31 9.34
C LEU A 20 8.93 19.98 10.66
N GLN A 21 10.18 19.83 11.06
CA GLN A 21 10.79 20.58 12.15
C GLN A 21 12.15 21.11 11.68
N ASN A 22 12.32 22.44 11.70
CA ASN A 22 13.56 23.08 11.23
C ASN A 22 13.95 22.63 9.82
N LYS A 23 12.97 22.55 8.90
CA LYS A 23 13.12 22.10 7.51
C LYS A 23 13.45 20.61 7.36
N ASN A 24 13.48 19.85 8.45
CA ASN A 24 13.68 18.40 8.40
C ASN A 24 12.34 17.69 8.49
N VAL A 25 12.18 16.64 7.67
CA VAL A 25 10.99 15.77 7.75
C VAL A 25 11.13 14.88 8.98
N ILE A 26 10.21 15.04 9.95
CA ILE A 26 10.21 14.21 11.16
C ILE A 26 9.12 13.14 11.11
N ASN A 27 8.11 13.33 10.27
CA ASN A 27 7.03 12.38 10.10
C ASN A 27 6.39 12.54 8.73
N LEU A 28 6.03 11.43 8.11
CA LEU A 28 5.27 11.38 6.87
C LEU A 28 4.10 10.43 7.09
N GLN A 29 2.88 10.92 6.90
CA GLN A 29 1.67 10.11 6.95
C GLN A 29 0.98 10.16 5.59
N GLY A 30 0.56 8.99 5.09
CA GLY A 30 -0.15 8.90 3.84
C GLY A 30 -1.42 8.08 3.99
N TYR A 31 -2.44 8.47 3.23
CA TYR A 31 -3.69 7.73 3.13
C TYR A 31 -3.90 7.39 1.67
N GLY A 32 -4.14 6.13 1.38
CA GLY A 32 -4.30 5.65 0.03
C GLY A 32 -5.60 4.91 -0.18
N LYS A 33 -6.09 4.97 -1.41
CA LYS A 33 -7.21 4.17 -1.89
C LYS A 33 -6.72 3.36 -3.08
N ARG A 34 -6.84 2.04 -3.00
CA ARG A 34 -6.50 1.14 -4.11
C ARG A 34 -7.77 0.53 -4.66
N THR A 35 -8.02 0.76 -5.94
CA THR A 35 -9.14 0.17 -6.66
C THR A 35 -8.61 -0.94 -7.53
N PHE A 36 -9.04 -2.16 -7.25
CA PHE A 36 -8.63 -3.37 -7.98
C PHE A 36 -9.44 -3.54 -9.27
N GLN A 37 -9.00 -4.47 -10.11
CA GLN A 37 -9.65 -4.75 -11.39
C GLN A 37 -11.11 -5.18 -11.28
N ASN A 38 -11.57 -5.61 -10.10
CA ASN A 38 -12.97 -5.96 -9.85
C ASN A 38 -13.80 -4.79 -9.33
N ASN A 39 -13.25 -3.56 -9.35
CA ASN A 39 -13.83 -2.33 -8.83
C ASN A 39 -14.05 -2.31 -7.31
N LYS A 40 -13.49 -3.28 -6.59
CA LYS A 40 -13.48 -3.28 -5.13
C LYS A 40 -12.26 -2.54 -4.63
N VAL A 41 -12.35 -1.99 -3.42
CA VAL A 41 -11.33 -1.08 -2.89
C VAL A 41 -10.79 -1.53 -1.56
N ILE A 42 -9.54 -1.15 -1.30
CA ILE A 42 -8.95 -1.14 0.03
C ILE A 42 -8.42 0.26 0.33
N TYR A 43 -8.43 0.63 1.60
CA TYR A 43 -7.87 1.88 2.07
C TYR A 43 -6.68 1.59 2.96
N THR A 44 -5.59 2.30 2.73
CA THR A 44 -4.33 2.09 3.43
C THR A 44 -3.93 3.35 4.19
N LYS A 45 -3.23 3.14 5.30
CA LYS A 45 -2.55 4.20 6.04
C LYS A 45 -1.07 3.86 6.08
N GLY A 46 -0.25 4.75 5.56
CA GLY A 46 1.20 4.61 5.58
C GLY A 46 1.81 5.67 6.47
N PHE A 47 2.96 5.35 7.05
CA PHE A 47 3.71 6.33 7.83
C PHE A 47 5.20 6.01 7.83
N ARG A 48 6.00 7.06 7.96
CA ARG A 48 7.45 6.99 8.11
C ARG A 48 7.88 7.99 9.17
N ASN A 49 8.68 7.53 10.12
CA ASN A 49 9.30 8.42 11.09
C ASN A 49 10.61 8.99 10.52
N LYS A 50 11.29 9.85 11.29
CA LYS A 50 12.54 10.49 10.86
C LYS A 50 13.61 9.46 10.47
N GLN A 51 13.75 8.40 11.24
CA GLN A 51 14.74 7.37 10.98
C GLN A 51 14.42 6.58 9.72
N GLU A 52 13.15 6.25 9.51
CA GLU A 52 12.69 5.54 8.31
C GLU A 52 12.84 6.39 7.05
N GLN A 53 12.70 7.73 7.16
CA GLN A 53 12.96 8.64 6.05
C GLN A 53 14.37 8.51 5.51
N GLN A 54 15.34 8.33 6.38
CA GLN A 54 16.74 8.19 5.98
C GLN A 54 17.01 6.88 5.24
N THR A 55 16.27 5.83 5.57
CA THR A 55 16.45 4.50 4.95
C THR A 55 15.58 4.30 3.69
N GLY A 56 14.63 5.18 3.45
CA GLY A 56 13.69 5.04 2.35
C GLY A 56 12.63 3.95 2.57
N VAL A 57 12.49 3.48 3.81
CA VAL A 57 11.57 2.41 4.20
C VAL A 57 10.46 2.96 5.08
N GLY A 58 9.25 2.41 4.95
CA GLY A 58 8.11 2.78 5.79
C GLY A 58 7.15 1.61 5.97
N LYS A 59 6.04 1.89 6.64
CA LYS A 59 5.02 0.90 6.96
C LYS A 59 3.67 1.32 6.40
N ILE A 60 2.90 0.34 5.95
CA ILE A 60 1.54 0.53 5.46
C ILE A 60 0.64 -0.50 6.12
N GLU A 61 -0.55 -0.06 6.53
CA GLU A 61 -1.58 -0.92 7.09
C GLU A 61 -2.86 -0.77 6.28
N ILE A 62 -3.57 -1.88 6.05
CA ILE A 62 -4.91 -1.86 5.46
C ILE A 62 -5.90 -1.57 6.58
N VAL A 63 -6.53 -0.39 6.53
CA VAL A 63 -7.37 0.13 7.62
C VAL A 63 -8.86 0.07 7.33
N HIS A 64 -9.24 0.00 6.04
CA HIS A 64 -10.63 -0.09 5.63
C HIS A 64 -10.72 -0.80 4.28
N ALA A 65 -11.86 -1.43 3.99
CA ALA A 65 -12.00 -2.22 2.78
C ALA A 65 -13.46 -2.44 2.42
N SER A 66 -13.72 -2.66 1.12
CA SER A 66 -14.99 -3.20 0.65
C SER A 66 -15.27 -4.55 1.31
N ASN A 67 -16.54 -4.95 1.40
CA ASN A 67 -16.93 -6.21 2.03
C ASN A 67 -16.16 -7.41 1.48
N PHE A 68 -15.91 -7.43 0.17
CA PHE A 68 -15.13 -8.49 -0.47
C PHE A 68 -13.74 -8.63 0.13
N PHE A 69 -13.13 -7.51 0.53
CA PHE A 69 -11.77 -7.46 1.05
C PHE A 69 -11.69 -7.38 2.58
N LYS A 70 -12.79 -7.57 3.29
CA LYS A 70 -12.78 -7.54 4.75
C LYS A 70 -11.72 -8.43 5.41
N PRO A 71 -11.43 -9.65 4.88
CA PRO A 71 -10.35 -10.46 5.45
C PRO A 71 -8.96 -9.82 5.38
N LEU A 72 -8.78 -8.80 4.55
CA LEU A 72 -7.50 -8.10 4.42
C LEU A 72 -7.27 -7.03 5.47
N LEU A 73 -8.29 -6.68 6.26
CA LEU A 73 -8.14 -5.65 7.30
C LEU A 73 -7.06 -6.04 8.30
N GLY A 74 -6.21 -5.06 8.65
CA GLY A 74 -5.14 -5.27 9.62
C GLY A 74 -3.85 -5.83 9.03
N ILE A 75 -3.79 -6.13 7.74
CA ILE A 75 -2.52 -6.52 7.11
C ILE A 75 -1.54 -5.37 7.24
N ASN A 76 -0.34 -5.69 7.74
CA ASN A 76 0.77 -4.76 7.84
C ASN A 76 1.82 -5.10 6.81
N CYS A 77 2.31 -4.06 6.13
CA CYS A 77 3.29 -4.19 5.07
C CYS A 77 4.46 -3.25 5.33
N THR A 78 5.62 -3.60 4.79
CA THR A 78 6.73 -2.67 4.67
C THR A 78 6.84 -2.22 3.22
N TYR A 79 7.27 -0.98 3.02
CA TYR A 79 7.50 -0.48 1.68
C TYR A 79 8.85 0.21 1.59
N ALA A 80 9.41 0.23 0.39
CA ALA A 80 10.61 0.97 0.05
C ALA A 80 10.34 1.84 -1.15
N VAL A 81 10.90 3.05 -1.13
CA VAL A 81 10.78 3.99 -2.25
C VAL A 81 12.18 4.37 -2.70
N ASN A 82 12.42 4.28 -4.01
CA ASN A 82 13.63 4.77 -4.65
C ASN A 82 13.27 5.76 -5.73
N PHE A 83 14.06 6.81 -5.84
CA PHE A 83 13.93 7.79 -6.90
C PHE A 83 15.06 7.59 -7.90
N TYR A 84 14.71 7.49 -9.18
CA TYR A 84 15.68 7.42 -10.26
C TYR A 84 15.22 8.35 -11.39
N LEU A 85 16.03 9.34 -11.68
CA LEU A 85 15.65 10.44 -12.58
C LEU A 85 14.37 11.11 -12.04
N ASP A 86 13.34 11.25 -12.87
CA ASP A 86 12.06 11.85 -12.46
C ASP A 86 11.02 10.82 -12.04
N ASN A 87 11.45 9.57 -11.81
CA ASN A 87 10.54 8.47 -11.48
C ASN A 87 10.73 8.03 -10.04
N ALA A 88 9.64 7.62 -9.42
CA ALA A 88 9.66 6.96 -8.11
C ALA A 88 9.33 5.48 -8.29
N TYR A 89 10.16 4.63 -7.71
CA TYR A 89 9.94 3.18 -7.68
C TYR A 89 9.51 2.79 -6.28
N PHE A 90 8.39 2.10 -6.20
CA PHE A 90 7.77 1.72 -4.95
C PHE A 90 7.60 0.21 -4.92
N ILE A 91 8.12 -0.42 -3.87
CA ILE A 91 7.97 -1.87 -3.64
C ILE A 91 7.37 -2.06 -2.25
N GLN A 92 6.34 -2.88 -2.17
CA GLN A 92 5.65 -3.19 -0.93
C GLN A 92 5.64 -4.70 -0.72
N LYS A 93 5.93 -5.11 0.51
CA LYS A 93 5.90 -6.52 0.92
C LYS A 93 4.98 -6.68 2.12
N CYS A 94 4.08 -7.62 2.04
CA CYS A 94 3.11 -7.89 3.09
C CYS A 94 3.20 -9.35 3.52
N LYS A 95 3.04 -9.59 4.83
CA LYS A 95 2.82 -10.94 5.33
C LYS A 95 1.32 -11.18 5.35
N ILE A 96 0.87 -12.21 4.65
CA ILE A 96 -0.55 -12.55 4.55
C ILE A 96 -0.77 -14.01 4.93
N THR A 97 -1.97 -14.29 5.44
CA THR A 97 -2.40 -15.66 5.74
C THR A 97 -2.85 -16.36 4.45
N ASP A 98 -2.99 -17.67 4.51
CA ASP A 98 -3.52 -18.44 3.37
C ASP A 98 -4.94 -18.00 2.99
N LYS A 99 -5.76 -17.67 3.98
CA LYS A 99 -7.10 -17.16 3.75
C LYS A 99 -7.08 -15.83 2.98
N GLN A 100 -6.20 -14.92 3.38
CA GLN A 100 -6.03 -13.63 2.70
C GLN A 100 -5.50 -13.80 1.28
N LYS A 101 -4.56 -14.73 1.10
CA LYS A 101 -4.03 -15.05 -0.22
C LYS A 101 -5.12 -15.59 -1.15
N LYS A 102 -6.03 -16.41 -0.63
CA LYS A 102 -7.17 -16.93 -1.41
C LYS A 102 -8.09 -15.79 -1.87
N VAL A 103 -8.36 -14.82 -1.02
CA VAL A 103 -9.18 -13.65 -1.39
C VAL A 103 -8.53 -12.90 -2.54
N LEU A 104 -7.24 -12.60 -2.43
CA LEU A 104 -6.51 -11.88 -3.47
C LEU A 104 -6.39 -12.67 -4.76
N SER A 105 -6.22 -13.98 -4.68
CA SER A 105 -6.13 -14.84 -5.86
C SER A 105 -7.46 -15.02 -6.57
N SER A 106 -8.58 -14.91 -5.85
CA SER A 106 -9.92 -15.12 -6.41
C SER A 106 -10.35 -14.00 -7.37
N ILE A 107 -9.74 -12.82 -7.27
CA ILE A 107 -10.07 -11.69 -8.14
C ILE A 107 -9.75 -12.03 -9.60
N SER A 108 -8.56 -12.55 -9.86
CA SER A 108 -8.12 -12.91 -11.22
C SER A 108 -8.93 -14.07 -11.82
N LYS A 109 -9.39 -15.00 -11.00
CA LYS A 109 -10.15 -16.15 -11.45
C LYS A 109 -11.56 -15.82 -11.94
N LYS A 110 -12.13 -14.69 -11.49
CA LYS A 110 -13.49 -14.28 -11.86
C LYS A 110 -13.61 -13.71 -13.26
N LYS A 111 -12.51 -13.49 -13.95
CA LYS A 111 -12.52 -12.95 -15.32
C LYS A 111 -12.57 -14.02 -16.40
N GLU A 112 -12.45 -15.24 -15.99
CA GLU A 112 -12.59 -16.41 -16.90
C GLU A 112 -14.02 -16.94 -16.83
#